data_a8fc132199cf5b64e2c918eb21847d18
#
_entry.id   a8fc132199cf5b64e2c918eb21847d18
#
_cell.length_a   1.000
_cell.length_b   1.000
_cell.length_c   1.000
_cell.angle_alpha   90.00
_cell.angle_beta   90.00
_cell.angle_gamma   90.00
#
_symmetry.space_group_name_H-M   'P 1'
#
loop_
_entity.id
_entity.type
_entity.pdbx_description
1 polymer ?
#
loop_
_entity_poly.entity_id
_entity_poly.type
_entity_poly.pdbx_seq_one_letter_code
_entity_poly.pdbx_strand_id
1 'polypeptide(L)'
;MRALITGGAGFVGSWLVRELLARGTDVLVLDDLSTGRYENLEEVEDGRRVELVVDTVNDPGIVNECVKQVDLVFHLASAVGVRLIIDQPVRTIESIVGGTDVVLRACARYRRPVLITSTSEVYGKGSRIPFSEGDDRIMGATTKRRWSYACAKALDEFLALAHWYESRLPVVIARLFNTVGPRQTGQYGMVVPTF
;
A
#
# COMPACT_ATOMS: atom_id res chain seq x y z
N MET A 1 -13.84 1.15 -17.13
CA MET A 1 -13.51 1.01 -15.71
C MET A 1 -12.21 1.74 -15.44
N ARG A 2 -12.14 2.51 -14.36
CA ARG A 2 -10.93 3.24 -13.96
C ARG A 2 -10.52 2.85 -12.55
N ALA A 3 -9.24 2.56 -12.32
CA ALA A 3 -8.70 2.19 -11.01
C ALA A 3 -7.77 3.27 -10.47
N LEU A 4 -7.82 3.53 -9.16
CA LEU A 4 -6.77 4.28 -8.47
C LEU A 4 -5.72 3.29 -7.93
N ILE A 5 -4.45 3.60 -8.18
CA ILE A 5 -3.32 2.91 -7.56
C ILE A 5 -2.52 3.93 -6.76
N THR A 6 -2.59 3.87 -5.44
CA THR A 6 -1.66 4.63 -4.62
C THR A 6 -0.33 3.89 -4.53
N GLY A 7 0.79 4.60 -4.64
CA GLY A 7 2.11 3.95 -4.76
C GLY A 7 2.35 3.32 -6.13
N GLY A 8 1.68 3.82 -7.17
CA GLY A 8 1.74 3.26 -8.53
C GLY A 8 3.06 3.48 -9.26
N ALA A 9 3.86 4.46 -8.86
CA ALA A 9 5.22 4.66 -9.38
C ALA A 9 6.28 3.79 -8.68
N GLY A 10 5.88 3.04 -7.64
CA GLY A 10 6.74 2.10 -6.93
C GLY A 10 6.96 0.79 -7.70
N PHE A 11 7.73 -0.12 -7.08
CA PHE A 11 8.05 -1.43 -7.64
C PHE A 11 6.79 -2.24 -8.02
N VAL A 12 5.98 -2.63 -7.04
CA VAL A 12 4.80 -3.47 -7.28
C VAL A 12 3.73 -2.68 -8.06
N GLY A 13 3.53 -1.41 -7.68
CA GLY A 13 2.51 -0.55 -8.28
C GLY A 13 2.69 -0.39 -9.79
N SER A 14 3.91 -0.16 -10.26
CA SER A 14 4.18 0.04 -11.68
C SER A 14 3.93 -1.20 -12.55
N TRP A 15 4.06 -2.39 -12.00
CA TRP A 15 3.65 -3.63 -12.67
C TRP A 15 2.14 -3.79 -12.69
N LEU A 16 1.46 -3.44 -11.59
CA LEU A 16 0.00 -3.46 -11.53
C LEU A 16 -0.62 -2.46 -12.53
N VAL A 17 -0.03 -1.26 -12.69
CA VAL A 17 -0.44 -0.29 -13.72
C VAL A 17 -0.46 -0.94 -15.10
N ARG A 18 0.64 -1.60 -15.50
CA ARG A 18 0.74 -2.26 -16.81
C ARG A 18 -0.26 -3.39 -16.99
N GLU A 19 -0.43 -4.20 -15.95
CA GLU A 19 -1.38 -5.32 -16.00
C GLU A 19 -2.83 -4.84 -16.16
N LEU A 20 -3.22 -3.79 -15.45
CA LEU A 20 -4.56 -3.21 -15.57
C LEU A 20 -4.81 -2.58 -16.94
N LEU A 21 -3.80 -1.89 -17.49
CA LEU A 21 -3.87 -1.36 -18.85
C LEU A 21 -4.03 -2.45 -19.90
N ALA A 22 -3.28 -3.55 -19.76
CA ALA A 22 -3.38 -4.71 -20.66
C ALA A 22 -4.79 -5.34 -20.62
N ARG A 23 -5.46 -5.25 -19.47
CA ARG A 23 -6.86 -5.70 -19.27
C ARG A 23 -7.91 -4.65 -19.66
N GLY A 24 -7.52 -3.53 -20.24
CA GLY A 24 -8.44 -2.49 -20.69
C GLY A 24 -8.98 -1.58 -19.59
N THR A 25 -8.34 -1.54 -18.42
CA THR A 25 -8.68 -0.66 -17.29
C THR A 25 -7.80 0.57 -17.33
N ASP A 26 -8.41 1.77 -17.29
CA ASP A 26 -7.68 3.02 -17.16
C ASP A 26 -7.20 3.20 -15.71
N VAL A 27 -6.08 3.89 -15.52
CA VAL A 27 -5.42 3.98 -14.22
C VAL A 27 -5.14 5.43 -13.84
N LEU A 28 -5.55 5.79 -12.63
CA LEU A 28 -5.09 6.97 -11.93
C LEU A 28 -4.04 6.55 -10.91
N VAL A 29 -2.87 7.14 -10.96
CA VAL A 29 -1.79 6.90 -9.99
C VAL A 29 -1.71 8.07 -9.04
N LEU A 30 -1.64 7.80 -7.73
CA LEU A 30 -1.28 8.77 -6.70
C LEU A 30 0.01 8.29 -6.02
N ASP A 31 1.09 9.06 -6.18
CA ASP A 31 2.42 8.70 -5.64
C ASP A 31 3.20 9.99 -5.30
N ASP A 32 3.81 10.05 -4.14
CA ASP A 32 4.62 11.21 -3.71
C ASP A 32 6.07 11.14 -4.22
N LEU A 33 6.40 10.10 -4.97
CA LEU A 33 7.73 9.81 -5.51
C LEU A 33 8.85 9.73 -4.46
N SER A 34 8.49 9.54 -3.18
CA SER A 34 9.48 9.40 -2.09
C SER A 34 10.30 8.11 -2.21
N THR A 35 9.70 7.06 -2.76
CA THR A 35 10.34 5.76 -3.05
C THR A 35 10.06 5.29 -4.47
N GLY A 36 8.94 5.70 -5.03
CA GLY A 36 8.58 5.51 -6.43
C GLY A 36 9.43 6.38 -7.35
N ARG A 37 9.42 6.07 -8.64
CA ARG A 37 10.15 6.81 -9.67
C ARG A 37 9.27 7.05 -10.87
N TYR A 38 9.30 8.27 -11.41
CA TYR A 38 8.56 8.62 -12.61
C TYR A 38 8.88 7.68 -13.79
N GLU A 39 10.15 7.32 -13.96
CA GLU A 39 10.64 6.44 -15.02
C GLU A 39 9.96 5.07 -15.03
N ASN A 40 9.40 4.63 -13.90
CA ASN A 40 8.62 3.41 -13.84
C ASN A 40 7.28 3.50 -14.60
N LEU A 41 6.79 4.70 -14.88
CA LEU A 41 5.54 4.97 -15.56
C LEU A 41 5.71 5.65 -16.93
N GLU A 42 6.88 6.22 -17.23
CA GLU A 42 7.16 7.06 -18.40
C GLU A 42 6.68 6.45 -19.73
N GLU A 43 6.82 5.11 -19.88
CA GLU A 43 6.40 4.42 -21.11
C GLU A 43 4.86 4.26 -21.26
N VAL A 44 4.12 4.38 -20.17
CA VAL A 44 2.67 4.08 -20.13
C VAL A 44 1.81 5.28 -19.72
N GLU A 45 2.42 6.30 -19.12
CA GLU A 45 1.74 7.53 -18.74
C GLU A 45 1.48 8.37 -20.00
N ASP A 46 0.22 8.55 -20.37
CA ASP A 46 -0.23 9.23 -21.58
C ASP A 46 -1.24 10.36 -21.31
N GLY A 47 -1.50 10.65 -20.04
CA GLY A 47 -2.47 11.65 -19.59
C GLY A 47 -3.93 11.32 -19.94
N ARG A 48 -4.20 10.13 -20.50
CA ARG A 48 -5.53 9.66 -20.89
C ARG A 48 -5.90 8.37 -20.18
N ARG A 49 -5.20 7.28 -20.54
CA ARG A 49 -5.43 5.97 -19.93
C ARG A 49 -4.63 5.78 -18.64
N VAL A 50 -3.49 6.45 -18.52
CA VAL A 50 -2.70 6.56 -17.30
C VAL A 50 -2.46 8.03 -17.00
N GLU A 51 -2.83 8.43 -15.80
CA GLU A 51 -2.62 9.77 -15.27
C GLU A 51 -1.89 9.67 -13.94
N LEU A 52 -0.85 10.47 -13.75
CA LEU A 52 -0.08 10.55 -12.50
C LEU A 52 -0.42 11.84 -11.76
N VAL A 53 -0.85 11.68 -10.52
CA VAL A 53 -0.96 12.76 -9.53
C VAL A 53 0.21 12.63 -8.57
N VAL A 54 1.09 13.62 -8.54
CA VAL A 54 2.25 13.64 -7.64
C VAL A 54 1.84 14.33 -6.34
N ASP A 55 1.43 13.53 -5.36
CA ASP A 55 1.03 14.02 -4.04
C ASP A 55 0.99 12.87 -3.01
N THR A 56 0.79 13.21 -1.75
CA THR A 56 0.78 12.26 -0.64
C THR A 56 -0.61 11.69 -0.34
N VAL A 57 -0.65 10.42 0.03
CA VAL A 57 -1.88 9.76 0.53
C VAL A 57 -2.34 10.31 1.89
N ASN A 58 -1.51 11.13 2.56
CA ASN A 58 -1.88 11.76 3.82
C ASN A 58 -2.68 13.06 3.62
N ASP A 59 -2.88 13.53 2.38
CA ASP A 59 -3.77 14.66 2.09
C ASP A 59 -5.20 14.18 1.79
N PRO A 60 -6.16 14.42 2.71
CA PRO A 60 -7.53 13.98 2.51
C PRO A 60 -8.22 14.66 1.30
N GLY A 61 -7.81 15.88 0.92
CA GLY A 61 -8.37 16.61 -0.20
C GLY A 61 -8.05 15.89 -1.51
N ILE A 62 -6.76 15.65 -1.75
CA ILE A 62 -6.27 14.96 -2.95
C ILE A 62 -6.81 13.53 -3.03
N VAL A 63 -6.78 12.77 -1.92
CA VAL A 63 -7.29 11.40 -1.90
C VAL A 63 -8.78 11.36 -2.22
N ASN A 64 -9.59 12.28 -1.67
CA ASN A 64 -11.01 12.35 -1.99
C ASN A 64 -11.25 12.62 -3.48
N GLU A 65 -10.52 13.58 -4.07
CA GLU A 65 -10.67 13.88 -5.50
C GLU A 65 -10.24 12.69 -6.39
N CYS A 66 -9.18 11.98 -6.04
CA CYS A 66 -8.75 10.77 -6.74
C CYS A 66 -9.80 9.64 -6.63
N VAL A 67 -10.26 9.33 -5.43
CA VAL A 67 -11.20 8.23 -5.18
C VAL A 67 -12.56 8.47 -5.82
N LYS A 68 -13.01 9.72 -5.87
CA LYS A 68 -14.27 10.12 -6.52
C LYS A 68 -14.33 9.77 -8.01
N GLN A 69 -13.19 9.79 -8.70
CA GLN A 69 -13.08 9.63 -10.16
C GLN A 69 -12.90 8.18 -10.62
N VAL A 70 -12.82 7.21 -9.71
CA VAL A 70 -12.48 5.82 -10.02
C VAL A 70 -13.55 4.85 -9.57
N ASP A 71 -13.49 3.62 -10.06
CA ASP A 71 -14.44 2.56 -9.73
C ASP A 71 -13.93 1.68 -8.58
N LEU A 72 -12.60 1.56 -8.43
CA LEU A 72 -11.95 0.75 -7.38
C LEU A 72 -10.57 1.32 -7.02
N VAL A 73 -10.06 0.93 -5.86
CA VAL A 73 -8.79 1.41 -5.34
C VAL A 73 -7.85 0.25 -4.99
N PHE A 74 -6.60 0.37 -5.41
CA PHE A 74 -5.48 -0.45 -4.95
C PHE A 74 -4.56 0.43 -4.09
N HIS A 75 -4.57 0.21 -2.78
CA HIS A 75 -3.75 0.99 -1.87
C HIS A 75 -2.43 0.26 -1.59
N LEU A 76 -1.38 0.66 -2.34
CA LEU A 76 -0.03 0.12 -2.22
C LEU A 76 0.96 1.12 -1.60
N ALA A 77 0.59 2.40 -1.54
CA ALA A 77 1.43 3.42 -0.90
C ALA A 77 1.64 3.08 0.57
N SER A 78 2.89 2.94 0.95
CA SER A 78 3.29 2.65 2.33
C SER A 78 4.76 2.97 2.50
N ALA A 79 5.15 3.43 3.67
CA ALA A 79 6.56 3.55 4.02
C ALA A 79 7.16 2.15 4.19
N VAL A 80 8.04 1.74 3.28
CA VAL A 80 8.63 0.38 3.24
C VAL A 80 10.13 0.46 3.41
N GLY A 81 10.68 -0.52 4.12
CA GLY A 81 12.13 -0.70 4.26
C GLY A 81 12.59 -0.69 5.71
N VAL A 82 13.35 -1.73 6.07
CA VAL A 82 13.82 -1.95 7.46
C VAL A 82 14.60 -0.75 7.99
N ARG A 83 15.42 -0.13 7.15
CA ARG A 83 16.23 1.03 7.54
C ARG A 83 15.36 2.24 7.87
N LEU A 84 14.36 2.55 7.06
CA LEU A 84 13.45 3.67 7.29
C LEU A 84 12.66 3.49 8.60
N ILE A 85 12.20 2.26 8.87
CA ILE A 85 11.46 1.90 10.09
C ILE A 85 12.33 2.12 11.35
N ILE A 86 13.61 1.81 11.27
CA ILE A 86 14.53 1.94 12.40
C ILE A 86 14.94 3.42 12.62
N ASP A 87 15.19 4.14 11.53
CA ASP A 87 15.74 5.51 11.58
C ASP A 87 14.64 6.56 11.81
N GLN A 88 13.42 6.34 11.29
CA GLN A 88 12.29 7.28 11.36
C GLN A 88 10.98 6.58 11.78
N PRO A 89 10.92 5.97 12.97
CA PRO A 89 9.77 5.14 13.37
C PRO A 89 8.47 5.93 13.51
N VAL A 90 8.52 7.17 14.00
CA VAL A 90 7.32 8.03 14.15
C VAL A 90 6.71 8.30 12.79
N ARG A 91 7.50 8.85 11.87
CA ARG A 91 7.05 9.14 10.50
C ARG A 91 6.53 7.90 9.79
N THR A 92 7.18 6.75 9.99
CA THR A 92 6.76 5.49 9.40
C THR A 92 5.38 5.06 9.89
N ILE A 93 5.14 5.07 11.21
CA ILE A 93 3.86 4.68 11.80
C ILE A 93 2.75 5.64 11.33
N GLU A 94 2.99 6.96 11.41
CA GLU A 94 2.02 7.97 11.01
C GLU A 94 1.66 7.87 9.52
N SER A 95 2.65 7.69 8.66
CA SER A 95 2.41 7.55 7.22
C SER A 95 1.64 6.27 6.87
N ILE A 96 1.93 5.15 7.51
CA ILE A 96 1.24 3.88 7.24
C ILE A 96 -0.22 3.98 7.71
N VAL A 97 -0.42 4.23 9.00
CA VAL A 97 -1.77 4.21 9.59
C VAL A 97 -2.61 5.40 9.12
N GLY A 98 -2.02 6.60 9.10
CA GLY A 98 -2.72 7.81 8.66
C GLY A 98 -3.11 7.76 7.19
N GLY A 99 -2.19 7.35 6.31
CA GLY A 99 -2.47 7.21 4.89
C GLY A 99 -3.55 6.17 4.60
N THR A 100 -3.50 5.02 5.27
CA THR A 100 -4.52 3.98 5.14
C THR A 100 -5.89 4.47 5.65
N ASP A 101 -5.96 5.18 6.79
CA ASP A 101 -7.21 5.74 7.32
C ASP A 101 -7.84 6.74 6.33
N VAL A 102 -7.04 7.64 5.76
CA VAL A 102 -7.50 8.63 4.76
C VAL A 102 -8.10 7.93 3.55
N VAL A 103 -7.40 6.92 3.00
CA VAL A 103 -7.87 6.16 1.83
C VAL A 103 -9.14 5.39 2.14
N LEU A 104 -9.21 4.68 3.27
CA LEU A 104 -10.39 3.91 3.66
C LEU A 104 -11.62 4.80 3.88
N ARG A 105 -11.46 5.96 4.51
CA ARG A 105 -12.55 6.95 4.68
C ARG A 105 -13.07 7.45 3.33
N ALA A 106 -12.18 7.78 2.39
CA ALA A 106 -12.57 8.19 1.05
C ALA A 106 -13.30 7.06 0.32
N CYS A 107 -12.78 5.82 0.37
CA CYS A 107 -13.42 4.66 -0.22
C CYS A 107 -14.82 4.41 0.37
N ALA A 108 -14.98 4.50 1.67
CA ALA A 108 -16.27 4.36 2.33
C ALA A 108 -17.26 5.47 1.91
N ARG A 109 -16.79 6.72 1.83
CA ARG A 109 -17.60 7.87 1.41
C ARG A 109 -18.15 7.72 0.00
N TYR A 110 -17.30 7.28 -0.95
CA TYR A 110 -17.68 7.12 -2.35
C TYR A 110 -18.10 5.70 -2.72
N ARG A 111 -18.17 4.79 -1.74
CA ARG A 111 -18.52 3.38 -1.91
C ARG A 111 -17.65 2.68 -2.97
N ARG A 112 -16.33 2.91 -2.92
CA ARG A 112 -15.37 2.29 -3.85
C ARG A 112 -14.72 1.09 -3.19
N PRO A 113 -14.81 -0.11 -3.76
CA PRO A 113 -14.07 -1.27 -3.25
C PRO A 113 -12.58 -0.98 -3.20
N VAL A 114 -11.92 -1.52 -2.19
CA VAL A 114 -10.49 -1.27 -1.99
C VAL A 114 -9.73 -2.56 -1.67
N LEU A 115 -8.60 -2.72 -2.33
CA LEU A 115 -7.57 -3.67 -1.91
C LEU A 115 -6.48 -2.90 -1.18
N ILE A 116 -6.14 -3.33 0.03
CA ILE A 116 -4.96 -2.85 0.76
C ILE A 116 -3.86 -3.89 0.79
N THR A 117 -2.62 -3.45 0.65
CA THR A 117 -1.47 -4.33 0.84
C THR A 117 -1.07 -4.39 2.31
N SER A 118 -0.94 -5.60 2.83
CA SER A 118 -0.34 -5.93 4.11
C SER A 118 0.96 -6.71 3.88
N THR A 119 1.49 -7.33 4.89
CA THR A 119 2.79 -7.99 4.87
C THR A 119 2.76 -9.32 5.62
N SER A 120 3.62 -10.27 5.23
CA SER A 120 3.84 -11.49 6.00
C SER A 120 4.36 -11.23 7.42
N GLU A 121 4.94 -10.05 7.69
CA GLU A 121 5.42 -9.70 9.03
C GLU A 121 4.29 -9.61 10.07
N VAL A 122 3.03 -9.46 9.66
CA VAL A 122 1.89 -9.46 10.59
C VAL A 122 1.66 -10.81 11.29
N TYR A 123 2.19 -11.91 10.74
CA TYR A 123 2.19 -13.21 11.42
C TYR A 123 3.10 -13.23 12.64
N GLY A 124 4.08 -12.33 12.73
CA GLY A 124 4.94 -12.15 13.88
C GLY A 124 5.81 -13.37 14.18
N LYS A 125 5.79 -13.83 15.43
CA LYS A 125 6.55 -14.99 15.94
C LYS A 125 5.74 -16.28 15.95
N GLY A 126 4.74 -16.43 15.09
CA GLY A 126 3.94 -17.63 15.00
C GLY A 126 4.81 -18.88 14.82
N SER A 127 4.50 -19.93 15.56
CA SER A 127 5.22 -21.21 15.52
C SER A 127 4.62 -22.20 14.53
N ARG A 128 3.39 -21.94 14.06
CA ARG A 128 2.69 -22.81 13.11
C ARG A 128 3.20 -22.56 11.68
N ILE A 129 3.54 -23.63 10.98
CA ILE A 129 3.97 -23.61 9.58
C ILE A 129 3.17 -24.71 8.84
N PRO A 130 2.55 -24.39 7.69
CA PRO A 130 2.46 -23.06 7.04
C PRO A 130 1.58 -22.09 7.84
N PHE A 131 1.82 -20.77 7.65
CA PHE A 131 0.96 -19.74 8.22
C PHE A 131 -0.46 -19.83 7.67
N SER A 132 -1.44 -19.51 8.51
CA SER A 132 -2.84 -19.37 8.13
C SER A 132 -3.34 -17.95 8.42
N GLU A 133 -4.24 -17.43 7.57
CA GLU A 133 -4.80 -16.09 7.76
C GLU A 133 -5.53 -15.92 9.10
N GLY A 134 -6.08 -17.02 9.65
CA GLY A 134 -6.76 -17.05 10.94
C GLY A 134 -5.85 -17.24 12.15
N ASP A 135 -4.53 -17.38 11.98
CA ASP A 135 -3.62 -17.58 13.09
C ASP A 135 -3.47 -16.32 13.96
N ASP A 136 -3.29 -16.51 15.26
CA ASP A 136 -3.00 -15.42 16.19
C ASP A 136 -1.68 -14.71 15.84
N ARG A 137 -1.63 -13.41 16.13
CA ARG A 137 -0.44 -12.58 15.88
C ARG A 137 0.36 -12.43 17.15
N ILE A 138 1.60 -12.96 17.17
CA ILE A 138 2.50 -12.87 18.33
C ILE A 138 3.60 -11.88 18.00
N MET A 139 3.44 -10.64 18.45
CA MET A 139 4.42 -9.58 18.23
C MET A 139 5.52 -9.58 19.29
N GLY A 140 6.64 -8.95 18.98
CA GLY A 140 7.71 -8.73 19.95
C GLY A 140 7.45 -7.54 20.85
N ALA A 141 8.35 -7.35 21.84
CA ALA A 141 8.25 -6.23 22.77
C ALA A 141 8.31 -4.87 22.05
N THR A 142 7.51 -3.89 22.51
CA THR A 142 7.42 -2.55 21.93
C THR A 142 8.74 -1.76 21.97
N THR A 143 9.68 -2.16 22.86
CA THR A 143 11.04 -1.63 22.88
C THR A 143 11.89 -2.02 21.68
N LYS A 144 11.44 -2.97 20.85
CA LYS A 144 12.11 -3.43 19.63
C LYS A 144 11.47 -2.78 18.40
N ARG A 145 12.07 -1.70 17.90
CA ARG A 145 11.55 -0.85 16.81
C ARG A 145 11.08 -1.62 15.58
N ARG A 146 11.74 -2.72 15.20
CA ARG A 146 11.37 -3.51 14.03
C ARG A 146 9.91 -3.99 14.03
N TRP A 147 9.29 -4.14 15.20
CA TRP A 147 7.91 -4.60 15.29
C TRP A 147 6.88 -3.50 15.00
N SER A 148 7.31 -2.23 14.98
CA SER A 148 6.38 -1.12 14.71
C SER A 148 5.73 -1.20 13.34
N TYR A 149 6.47 -1.64 12.33
CA TYR A 149 5.94 -1.85 10.98
C TYR A 149 4.86 -2.94 10.95
N ALA A 150 5.16 -4.11 11.50
CA ALA A 150 4.20 -5.21 11.57
C ALA A 150 2.94 -4.83 12.36
N CYS A 151 3.10 -4.09 13.47
CA CYS A 151 1.97 -3.58 14.25
C CYS A 151 1.15 -2.55 13.47
N ALA A 152 1.79 -1.59 12.78
CA ALA A 152 1.11 -0.60 11.96
C ALA A 152 0.31 -1.27 10.84
N LYS A 153 0.92 -2.21 10.12
CA LYS A 153 0.23 -2.97 9.06
C LYS A 153 -0.90 -3.86 9.61
N ALA A 154 -0.73 -4.44 10.79
CA ALA A 154 -1.83 -5.16 11.45
C ALA A 154 -2.98 -4.23 11.83
N LEU A 155 -2.68 -3.00 12.26
CA LEU A 155 -3.70 -1.98 12.52
C LEU A 155 -4.44 -1.56 11.24
N ASP A 156 -3.74 -1.45 10.11
CA ASP A 156 -4.37 -1.21 8.79
C ASP A 156 -5.39 -2.31 8.45
N GLU A 157 -5.06 -3.59 8.72
CA GLU A 157 -5.99 -4.70 8.51
C GLU A 157 -7.24 -4.56 9.41
N PHE A 158 -7.06 -4.21 10.69
CA PHE A 158 -8.19 -3.97 11.60
C PHE A 158 -9.05 -2.80 11.14
N LEU A 159 -8.46 -1.70 10.70
CA LEU A 159 -9.20 -0.55 10.17
C LEU A 159 -10.02 -0.93 8.92
N ALA A 160 -9.43 -1.67 7.99
CA ALA A 160 -10.13 -2.11 6.79
C ALA A 160 -11.32 -3.02 7.13
N LEU A 161 -11.14 -3.98 8.04
CA LEU A 161 -12.22 -4.84 8.52
C LEU A 161 -13.29 -4.07 9.30
N ALA A 162 -12.90 -3.07 10.11
CA ALA A 162 -13.86 -2.20 10.81
C ALA A 162 -14.75 -1.46 9.81
N HIS A 163 -14.20 -0.90 8.73
CA HIS A 163 -14.98 -0.29 7.65
C HIS A 163 -15.94 -1.28 6.97
N TRP A 164 -15.52 -2.53 6.77
CA TRP A 164 -16.43 -3.57 6.30
C TRP A 164 -17.59 -3.82 7.28
N TYR A 165 -17.30 -3.94 8.57
CA TYR A 165 -18.37 -4.18 9.58
C TYR A 165 -19.34 -3.00 9.70
N GLU A 166 -18.84 -1.77 9.73
CA GLU A 166 -19.63 -0.58 10.00
C GLU A 166 -20.35 -0.05 8.75
N SER A 167 -19.64 0.05 7.62
CA SER A 167 -20.15 0.70 6.40
C SER A 167 -20.37 -0.25 5.22
N ARG A 168 -20.05 -1.54 5.38
CA ARG A 168 -20.08 -2.54 4.31
C ARG A 168 -19.18 -2.17 3.13
N LEU A 169 -18.11 -1.46 3.39
CA LEU A 169 -17.08 -1.19 2.39
C LEU A 169 -16.47 -2.51 1.92
N PRO A 170 -16.55 -2.87 0.62
CA PRO A 170 -15.87 -4.07 0.13
C PRO A 170 -14.35 -3.90 0.23
N VAL A 171 -13.71 -4.71 1.07
CA VAL A 171 -12.26 -4.68 1.28
C VAL A 171 -11.63 -6.02 0.95
N VAL A 172 -10.44 -5.98 0.37
CA VAL A 172 -9.55 -7.12 0.19
C VAL A 172 -8.22 -6.78 0.85
N ILE A 173 -7.69 -7.70 1.64
CA ILE A 173 -6.39 -7.55 2.30
C ILE A 173 -5.42 -8.55 1.67
N ALA A 174 -4.33 -8.06 1.08
CA ALA A 174 -3.30 -8.88 0.47
C ALA A 174 -2.00 -8.83 1.31
N ARG A 175 -1.68 -9.90 2.03
CA ARG A 175 -0.42 -10.03 2.77
C ARG A 175 0.69 -10.46 1.81
N LEU A 176 1.49 -9.50 1.37
CA LEU A 176 2.63 -9.77 0.51
C LEU A 176 3.77 -10.39 1.31
N PHE A 177 4.33 -11.47 0.79
CA PHE A 177 5.58 -12.05 1.27
C PHE A 177 6.76 -11.34 0.59
N ASN A 178 7.98 -11.82 0.84
CA ASN A 178 9.19 -11.22 0.25
C ASN A 178 9.09 -11.25 -1.28
N THR A 179 8.84 -10.10 -1.85
CA THR A 179 8.68 -9.93 -3.29
C THR A 179 9.96 -9.35 -3.88
N VAL A 180 10.42 -9.90 -4.99
CA VAL A 180 11.62 -9.42 -5.69
C VAL A 180 11.34 -9.31 -7.18
N GLY A 181 12.00 -8.37 -7.86
CA GLY A 181 11.86 -8.21 -9.29
C GLY A 181 12.42 -6.89 -9.83
N PRO A 182 12.37 -6.70 -11.17
CA PRO A 182 12.79 -5.45 -11.79
C PRO A 182 12.05 -4.24 -11.22
N ARG A 183 12.72 -3.09 -11.14
CA ARG A 183 12.26 -1.82 -10.53
C ARG A 183 12.25 -1.81 -9.00
N GLN A 184 12.66 -2.89 -8.35
CA GLN A 184 12.88 -2.85 -6.91
C GLN A 184 14.13 -2.03 -6.60
N THR A 185 14.00 -1.09 -5.66
CA THR A 185 15.13 -0.26 -5.23
C THR A 185 15.84 -0.91 -4.04
N GLY A 186 17.19 -0.88 -4.02
CA GLY A 186 18.02 -1.32 -2.89
C GLY A 186 18.11 -0.31 -1.74
N GLN A 187 17.50 0.85 -1.88
CA GLN A 187 17.73 2.05 -1.06
C GLN A 187 17.45 1.85 0.44
N TYR A 188 16.58 0.91 0.82
CA TYR A 188 16.13 0.75 2.21
C TYR A 188 16.47 -0.61 2.82
N GLY A 189 17.56 -1.24 2.37
CA GLY A 189 18.07 -2.48 2.98
C GLY A 189 17.39 -3.75 2.48
N MET A 190 16.84 -3.72 1.26
CA MET A 190 16.37 -4.92 0.58
C MET A 190 17.57 -5.74 0.10
N VAL A 191 17.61 -7.05 0.43
CA VAL A 191 18.77 -7.91 0.20
C VAL A 191 19.09 -8.07 -1.28
N VAL A 192 18.13 -8.54 -2.07
CA VAL A 192 18.36 -8.87 -3.49
C VAL A 192 18.78 -7.68 -4.36
N PRO A 193 18.13 -6.51 -4.31
CA PRO A 193 18.54 -5.38 -5.13
C PRO A 193 19.82 -4.69 -4.66
N THR A 194 20.44 -5.16 -3.57
CA THR A 194 21.71 -4.63 -3.08
C THR A 194 22.91 -5.39 -3.67
N PHE A 195 22.70 -6.54 -4.28
CA PHE A 195 23.69 -7.33 -5.00
C PHE A 195 23.62 -7.10 -6.51
#